data_0fc2a4b36c21d5afca24254541e2be9e
#
_entry.id   0fc2a4b36c21d5afca24254541e2be9e
#
_cell.length_a   1.000
_cell.length_b   1.000
_cell.length_c   1.000
_cell.angle_alpha   90.00
_cell.angle_beta   90.00
_cell.angle_gamma   90.00
#
_symmetry.space_group_name_H-M   'P 1'
#
loop_
_entity.id
_entity.type
_entity.pdbx_description
1 polymer ?
#
loop_
_entity_poly.entity_id
_entity_poly.type
_entity_poly.pdbx_seq_one_letter_code
_entity_poly.pdbx_strand_id
1 'polypeptide(L)'
;MGLTITLAPDTLKALHEVNPMLVSYNVEFAEVTGGTFWKAYTPEQIAGTEPFYVEPTSEGITAMYKDLMQVYPPIDLYNEKVRKLAKDLGPAWVRVSGTWATKTYYDFDGEYADGTVPEGYLNVLTKAQWVGVLDFVKEIGAKLIVSVANCPGLHSTDEPWHPAEAEKLFGFSKEYGVPIDAAEFTNEPNMMEETGFPKGYKAEHYRRDHDLFFEWLEANYPEVIKVGPSTTGGDNVVFGKGDPDAKTGGVEQLVHETVGCDDLIGGTKTKLNFCRTYIPFRDKYVPGAEMWVTESGDAGGGGDTWASTYLDVIRTLNELGGFAALTNGVIFHNTLASSDYGYLARQVFDPRPNYFAVLLWNRLMGTTAYDSAEPVREGAHVYVHSRKDGKEGKVYLIINNSRTETTTVELPKDAERYTLAGQDGNVRATVMTLNGNPLVLGDNYALPELAPVAQPAGTVELAPCTCTFLVV
;
A
#
# COMPACT_ATOMS: atom_id res chain seq x y z
N MET A 1 -8.16 -12.80 32.89
CA MET A 1 -7.87 -11.41 33.35
C MET A 1 -7.47 -10.65 32.10
N GLY A 2 -8.17 -9.58 31.78
CA GLY A 2 -7.84 -8.76 30.65
C GLY A 2 -6.39 -8.22 30.72
N LEU A 3 -5.82 -7.91 29.57
CA LEU A 3 -4.49 -7.33 29.47
C LEU A 3 -4.51 -5.90 30.00
N THR A 4 -3.50 -5.53 30.80
CA THR A 4 -3.30 -4.15 31.25
C THR A 4 -1.94 -3.65 30.76
N ILE A 5 -1.92 -2.44 30.16
CA ILE A 5 -0.72 -1.71 29.75
C ILE A 5 -0.67 -0.36 30.44
N THR A 6 0.51 0.12 30.77
CA THR A 6 0.72 1.43 31.42
C THR A 6 1.51 2.34 30.51
N LEU A 7 0.96 3.48 30.13
CA LEU A 7 1.65 4.45 29.28
C LEU A 7 2.64 5.29 30.09
N ALA A 8 3.81 5.50 29.51
CA ALA A 8 4.89 6.28 30.13
C ALA A 8 5.48 7.32 29.14
N PRO A 9 4.71 8.34 28.70
CA PRO A 9 5.07 9.22 27.60
C PRO A 9 6.37 10.02 27.83
N ASP A 10 6.72 10.28 29.09
CA ASP A 10 7.87 11.10 29.44
C ASP A 10 9.22 10.33 29.43
N THR A 11 9.20 9.00 29.36
CA THR A 11 10.38 8.13 29.47
C THR A 11 10.72 7.36 28.19
N LEU A 12 9.98 7.56 27.11
CA LEU A 12 10.16 6.84 25.87
C LEU A 12 11.46 7.19 25.16
N LYS A 13 12.13 6.17 24.65
CA LYS A 13 13.33 6.32 23.85
C LYS A 13 12.95 6.57 22.38
N ALA A 14 13.48 7.65 21.79
CA ALA A 14 13.37 7.85 20.36
C ALA A 14 14.15 6.75 19.61
N LEU A 15 13.54 6.20 18.56
CA LEU A 15 14.14 5.21 17.67
C LEU A 15 14.85 5.92 16.50
N HIS A 16 14.09 6.56 15.65
CA HIS A 16 14.56 7.29 14.47
C HIS A 16 13.48 8.23 13.93
N GLU A 17 13.85 9.03 12.94
CA GLU A 17 12.91 9.80 12.16
C GLU A 17 12.29 8.95 11.05
N VAL A 18 11.00 9.12 10.82
CA VAL A 18 10.19 8.44 9.82
C VAL A 18 9.91 9.38 8.66
N ASN A 19 9.94 8.85 7.44
CA ASN A 19 9.62 9.61 6.24
C ASN A 19 8.21 10.25 6.37
N PRO A 20 8.06 11.56 6.18
CA PRO A 20 6.76 12.24 6.29
C PRO A 20 5.73 11.78 5.25
N MET A 21 6.18 11.09 4.20
CA MET A 21 5.37 10.44 3.17
C MET A 21 5.35 8.91 3.34
N LEU A 22 5.47 8.40 4.58
CA LEU A 22 5.39 6.97 4.88
C LEU A 22 4.15 6.35 4.24
N VAL A 23 3.01 7.02 4.33
CA VAL A 23 1.76 6.60 3.67
C VAL A 23 1.77 7.12 2.25
N SER A 24 1.93 6.20 1.32
CA SER A 24 1.93 6.44 -0.13
C SER A 24 1.06 5.39 -0.82
N TYR A 25 0.90 5.44 -2.13
CA TYR A 25 0.00 4.52 -2.82
C TYR A 25 0.37 4.33 -4.29
N ASN A 26 -0.12 3.23 -4.84
CA ASN A 26 0.00 2.87 -6.24
C ASN A 26 -1.20 3.38 -7.04
N VAL A 27 -0.94 3.68 -8.31
CA VAL A 27 -1.90 3.68 -9.41
C VAL A 27 -1.35 2.70 -10.43
N GLU A 28 -2.04 1.58 -10.63
CA GLU A 28 -1.57 0.54 -11.54
C GLU A 28 -1.53 1.03 -12.99
N PHE A 29 -0.55 0.58 -13.77
CA PHE A 29 -0.54 0.88 -15.20
C PHE A 29 -1.82 0.45 -15.89
N ALA A 30 -2.38 -0.71 -15.48
CA ALA A 30 -3.67 -1.19 -15.97
C ALA A 30 -4.86 -0.29 -15.59
N GLU A 31 -4.74 0.54 -14.55
CA GLU A 31 -5.73 1.57 -14.26
C GLU A 31 -5.60 2.74 -15.24
N VAL A 32 -4.37 3.19 -15.50
CA VAL A 32 -4.09 4.33 -16.38
C VAL A 32 -4.50 4.04 -17.83
N THR A 33 -4.14 2.88 -18.34
CA THR A 33 -4.41 2.49 -19.74
C THR A 33 -5.80 1.90 -19.92
N GLY A 34 -6.44 1.44 -18.85
CA GLY A 34 -7.58 0.54 -18.92
C GLY A 34 -7.16 -0.87 -19.32
N GLY A 35 -8.10 -1.78 -19.39
CA GLY A 35 -7.87 -3.17 -19.76
C GLY A 35 -8.34 -4.15 -18.69
N THR A 36 -7.80 -5.37 -18.75
CA THR A 36 -8.21 -6.47 -17.87
C THR A 36 -7.56 -6.32 -16.49
N PHE A 37 -8.38 -6.30 -15.44
CA PHE A 37 -7.92 -6.25 -14.05
C PHE A 37 -8.88 -6.98 -13.12
N TRP A 38 -8.56 -7.06 -11.84
CA TRP A 38 -9.30 -7.82 -10.84
C TRP A 38 -10.73 -7.34 -10.68
N LYS A 39 -11.71 -8.27 -10.67
CA LYS A 39 -13.11 -7.99 -10.35
C LYS A 39 -13.27 -7.62 -8.88
N ALA A 40 -14.25 -6.76 -8.61
CA ALA A 40 -14.74 -6.57 -7.26
C ALA A 40 -15.52 -7.79 -6.76
N TYR A 41 -15.47 -8.02 -5.45
CA TYR A 41 -16.29 -9.02 -4.79
C TYR A 41 -17.74 -8.59 -4.68
N THR A 42 -18.64 -9.57 -4.57
CA THR A 42 -20.05 -9.30 -4.25
C THR A 42 -20.18 -8.83 -2.78
N PRO A 43 -21.26 -8.11 -2.45
CA PRO A 43 -21.53 -7.72 -1.05
C PRO A 43 -21.61 -8.95 -0.11
N GLU A 44 -22.12 -10.07 -0.58
CA GLU A 44 -22.26 -11.32 0.17
C GLU A 44 -20.89 -11.96 0.43
N GLN A 45 -19.99 -11.91 -0.55
CA GLN A 45 -18.59 -12.38 -0.38
C GLN A 45 -17.84 -11.47 0.62
N ILE A 46 -17.99 -10.15 0.50
CA ILE A 46 -17.39 -9.20 1.43
C ILE A 46 -17.93 -9.41 2.86
N ALA A 47 -19.22 -9.62 3.01
CA ALA A 47 -19.84 -9.91 4.30
C ALA A 47 -19.46 -11.29 4.88
N GLY A 48 -18.89 -12.18 4.05
CA GLY A 48 -18.55 -13.54 4.44
C GLY A 48 -19.76 -14.49 4.53
N THR A 49 -20.88 -14.13 3.92
CA THR A 49 -22.09 -14.95 3.87
C THR A 49 -22.15 -15.84 2.63
N GLU A 50 -21.40 -15.50 1.60
CA GLU A 50 -21.16 -16.34 0.42
C GLU A 50 -19.70 -16.80 0.43
N PRO A 51 -19.43 -18.13 0.39
CA PRO A 51 -18.07 -18.63 0.31
C PRO A 51 -17.40 -18.20 -1.00
N PHE A 52 -16.12 -17.86 -0.90
CA PHE A 52 -15.28 -17.60 -2.06
C PHE A 52 -14.01 -18.44 -1.92
N TYR A 53 -13.76 -19.27 -2.90
CA TYR A 53 -12.59 -20.14 -2.95
C TYR A 53 -12.02 -20.18 -4.36
N VAL A 54 -10.72 -20.08 -4.47
CA VAL A 54 -9.98 -20.22 -5.71
C VAL A 54 -9.10 -21.45 -5.62
N GLU A 55 -9.39 -22.44 -6.44
CA GLU A 55 -8.57 -23.66 -6.48
C GLU A 55 -7.23 -23.36 -7.15
N PRO A 56 -6.10 -23.63 -6.51
CA PRO A 56 -4.79 -23.45 -7.11
C PRO A 56 -4.64 -24.36 -8.34
N THR A 57 -4.19 -23.81 -9.47
CA THR A 57 -3.89 -24.58 -10.66
C THR A 57 -2.39 -24.63 -10.93
N SER A 58 -1.94 -25.66 -11.66
CA SER A 58 -0.54 -25.78 -12.10
C SER A 58 -0.21 -24.94 -13.34
N GLU A 59 -1.17 -24.22 -13.89
CA GLU A 59 -1.03 -23.46 -15.15
C GLU A 59 -0.59 -22.02 -14.95
N GLY A 60 -0.26 -21.64 -13.70
CA GLY A 60 0.19 -20.29 -13.35
C GLY A 60 -0.94 -19.35 -12.94
N ILE A 61 -0.55 -18.19 -12.43
CA ILE A 61 -1.46 -17.18 -11.85
C ILE A 61 -2.51 -16.71 -12.87
N THR A 62 -2.11 -16.46 -14.11
CA THR A 62 -3.02 -15.93 -15.14
C THR A 62 -4.16 -16.91 -15.47
N ALA A 63 -3.87 -18.23 -15.52
CA ALA A 63 -4.90 -19.25 -15.76
C ALA A 63 -5.81 -19.43 -14.53
N MET A 64 -5.21 -19.41 -13.34
CA MET A 64 -5.92 -19.54 -12.06
C MET A 64 -6.93 -18.39 -11.82
N TYR A 65 -6.61 -17.18 -12.28
CA TYR A 65 -7.43 -15.99 -12.03
C TYR A 65 -8.27 -15.54 -13.22
N LYS A 66 -8.34 -16.33 -14.29
CA LYS A 66 -9.10 -15.96 -15.49
C LYS A 66 -10.53 -15.47 -15.20
N ASP A 67 -11.22 -16.13 -14.30
CA ASP A 67 -12.60 -15.78 -13.93
C ASP A 67 -12.68 -14.66 -12.88
N LEU A 68 -11.55 -14.26 -12.31
CA LEU A 68 -11.44 -13.19 -11.33
C LEU A 68 -11.12 -11.83 -11.94
N MET A 69 -10.97 -11.76 -13.26
CA MET A 69 -10.66 -10.53 -13.98
C MET A 69 -11.81 -10.08 -14.87
N GLN A 70 -11.86 -8.79 -15.13
CA GLN A 70 -12.75 -8.18 -16.11
C GLN A 70 -12.09 -6.97 -16.77
N VAL A 71 -12.66 -6.50 -17.88
CA VAL A 71 -12.18 -5.30 -18.58
C VAL A 71 -12.74 -4.07 -17.89
N TYR A 72 -11.87 -3.09 -17.65
CA TYR A 72 -12.22 -1.78 -17.09
C TYR A 72 -11.78 -0.67 -18.04
N PRO A 73 -12.50 0.47 -18.07
CA PRO A 73 -12.03 1.66 -18.74
C PRO A 73 -10.81 2.26 -18.00
N PRO A 74 -10.03 3.14 -18.65
CA PRO A 74 -9.03 3.95 -18.00
C PRO A 74 -9.62 4.70 -16.79
N ILE A 75 -8.80 4.86 -15.75
CA ILE A 75 -9.18 5.65 -14.58
C ILE A 75 -9.31 7.13 -14.95
N ASP A 76 -10.38 7.77 -14.48
CA ASP A 76 -10.55 9.21 -14.62
C ASP A 76 -9.78 9.97 -13.53
N LEU A 77 -8.51 10.28 -13.80
CA LEU A 77 -7.66 11.07 -12.91
C LEU A 77 -7.98 12.58 -12.91
N TYR A 78 -8.93 13.04 -13.75
CA TYR A 78 -9.51 14.40 -13.70
C TYR A 78 -10.75 14.51 -12.82
N ASN A 79 -11.26 13.38 -12.33
CA ASN A 79 -12.42 13.37 -11.45
C ASN A 79 -12.15 14.16 -10.16
N GLU A 80 -13.01 15.15 -9.87
CA GLU A 80 -12.85 16.05 -8.72
C GLU A 80 -12.83 15.32 -7.38
N LYS A 81 -13.58 14.21 -7.25
CA LYS A 81 -13.65 13.44 -6.02
C LYS A 81 -12.32 12.73 -5.73
N VAL A 82 -11.75 12.02 -6.73
CA VAL A 82 -10.47 11.34 -6.53
C VAL A 82 -9.33 12.32 -6.23
N ARG A 83 -9.29 13.45 -6.96
CA ARG A 83 -8.29 14.51 -6.71
C ARG A 83 -8.41 15.09 -5.31
N LYS A 84 -9.64 15.44 -4.90
CA LYS A 84 -9.88 15.96 -3.56
C LYS A 84 -9.45 14.96 -2.48
N LEU A 85 -9.90 13.71 -2.59
CA LEU A 85 -9.61 12.69 -1.58
C LEU A 85 -8.11 12.34 -1.52
N ALA A 86 -7.43 12.28 -2.67
CA ALA A 86 -5.98 12.10 -2.70
C ALA A 86 -5.23 13.27 -2.06
N LYS A 87 -5.66 14.51 -2.32
CA LYS A 87 -5.10 15.72 -1.72
C LYS A 87 -5.34 15.78 -0.21
N ASP A 88 -6.50 15.34 0.26
CA ASP A 88 -6.85 15.29 1.69
C ASP A 88 -6.01 14.29 2.48
N LEU A 89 -5.48 13.23 1.84
CA LEU A 89 -4.52 12.31 2.46
C LEU A 89 -3.19 13.00 2.82
N GLY A 90 -2.85 14.08 2.11
CA GLY A 90 -1.61 14.84 2.32
C GLY A 90 -0.48 14.46 1.37
N PRO A 91 0.75 14.93 1.63
CA PRO A 91 1.90 14.62 0.79
C PRO A 91 2.16 13.12 0.69
N ALA A 92 2.33 12.63 -0.52
CA ALA A 92 2.54 11.20 -0.80
C ALA A 92 3.43 11.00 -2.04
N TRP A 93 3.96 9.80 -2.18
CA TRP A 93 4.45 9.28 -3.44
C TRP A 93 3.31 8.57 -4.17
N VAL A 94 3.22 8.78 -5.46
CA VAL A 94 2.34 8.01 -6.36
C VAL A 94 3.24 7.10 -7.20
N ARG A 95 3.07 5.79 -7.03
CA ARG A 95 3.79 4.80 -7.83
C ARG A 95 2.90 4.36 -8.99
N VAL A 96 3.32 4.68 -10.21
CA VAL A 96 2.69 4.23 -11.46
C VAL A 96 3.50 3.07 -12.02
N SER A 97 3.08 1.85 -11.73
CA SER A 97 3.82 0.63 -11.98
C SER A 97 2.87 -0.58 -12.06
N GLY A 98 3.32 -1.75 -11.64
CA GLY A 98 2.61 -3.02 -11.71
C GLY A 98 3.04 -3.87 -12.90
N THR A 99 2.51 -5.08 -12.96
CA THR A 99 2.89 -6.08 -13.98
C THR A 99 2.68 -5.59 -15.42
N TRP A 100 1.70 -4.70 -15.65
CA TRP A 100 1.42 -4.15 -16.98
C TRP A 100 2.46 -3.13 -17.44
N ALA A 101 3.13 -2.41 -16.54
CA ALA A 101 4.18 -1.46 -16.90
C ALA A 101 5.30 -2.11 -17.72
N THR A 102 5.70 -3.32 -17.33
CA THR A 102 6.79 -4.08 -17.98
C THR A 102 6.53 -4.35 -19.48
N LYS A 103 5.28 -4.44 -19.90
CA LYS A 103 4.85 -4.83 -21.25
C LYS A 103 4.07 -3.75 -22.00
N THR A 104 4.25 -2.49 -21.60
CA THR A 104 3.55 -1.33 -22.18
C THR A 104 4.44 -0.56 -23.15
N TYR A 105 3.92 -0.29 -24.34
CA TYR A 105 4.49 0.65 -25.32
C TYR A 105 4.01 2.07 -25.03
N TYR A 106 4.89 3.06 -25.15
CA TYR A 106 4.53 4.46 -24.93
C TYR A 106 4.30 5.17 -26.28
N ASP A 107 3.00 5.32 -26.62
CA ASP A 107 2.55 5.94 -27.88
C ASP A 107 2.28 7.43 -27.66
N PHE A 108 3.35 8.22 -27.67
CA PHE A 108 3.24 9.69 -27.51
C PHE A 108 3.10 10.44 -28.83
N ASP A 109 3.29 9.75 -29.95
CA ASP A 109 3.18 10.31 -31.32
C ASP A 109 1.84 9.96 -31.98
N GLY A 110 1.05 9.04 -31.40
CA GLY A 110 -0.27 8.64 -31.89
C GLY A 110 -0.23 7.61 -33.02
N GLU A 111 0.85 6.85 -33.13
CA GLU A 111 1.03 5.80 -34.14
C GLU A 111 0.02 4.67 -34.01
N TYR A 112 -0.39 4.37 -32.77
CA TYR A 112 -1.31 3.29 -32.40
C TYR A 112 -2.66 3.83 -31.87
N ALA A 113 -3.07 4.99 -32.33
CA ALA A 113 -4.33 5.63 -31.93
C ALA A 113 -5.59 4.82 -32.29
N ASP A 114 -5.47 3.85 -33.19
CA ASP A 114 -6.54 2.90 -33.56
C ASP A 114 -6.76 1.77 -32.53
N GLY A 115 -5.95 1.73 -31.46
CA GLY A 115 -6.01 0.73 -30.40
C GLY A 115 -5.26 -0.56 -30.71
N THR A 116 -4.53 -0.63 -31.81
CA THR A 116 -3.61 -1.75 -32.07
C THR A 116 -2.43 -1.69 -31.10
N VAL A 117 -1.85 -2.86 -30.82
CA VAL A 117 -0.69 -2.99 -29.91
C VAL A 117 0.50 -3.45 -30.73
N PRO A 118 1.68 -2.79 -30.62
CA PRO A 118 2.88 -3.22 -31.33
C PRO A 118 3.30 -4.64 -30.98
N GLU A 119 3.92 -5.33 -31.92
CA GLU A 119 4.42 -6.70 -31.71
C GLU A 119 5.37 -6.75 -30.49
N GLY A 120 5.17 -7.75 -29.64
CA GLY A 120 5.97 -7.98 -28.44
C GLY A 120 5.59 -7.14 -27.22
N TYR A 121 4.64 -6.21 -27.36
CA TYR A 121 3.99 -5.50 -26.27
C TYR A 121 2.60 -6.09 -26.02
N LEU A 122 2.01 -5.82 -24.87
CA LEU A 122 0.64 -6.25 -24.51
C LEU A 122 -0.27 -5.09 -24.17
N ASN A 123 0.26 -3.87 -24.13
CA ASN A 123 -0.48 -2.68 -23.75
C ASN A 123 0.10 -1.43 -24.41
N VAL A 124 -0.67 -0.36 -24.49
CA VAL A 124 -0.27 0.94 -25.01
C VAL A 124 -0.67 2.04 -24.03
N LEU A 125 0.28 2.87 -23.68
CA LEU A 125 0.06 4.11 -22.93
C LEU A 125 0.04 5.27 -23.91
N THR A 126 -1.10 5.93 -24.06
CA THR A 126 -1.20 7.12 -24.89
C THR A 126 -0.68 8.36 -24.18
N LYS A 127 -0.25 9.36 -24.96
CA LYS A 127 0.15 10.66 -24.43
C LYS A 127 -0.92 11.31 -23.53
N ALA A 128 -2.19 11.22 -23.92
CA ALA A 128 -3.29 11.80 -23.14
C ALA A 128 -3.45 11.13 -21.77
N GLN A 129 -3.31 9.81 -21.70
CA GLN A 129 -3.36 9.07 -20.44
C GLN A 129 -2.18 9.47 -19.52
N TRP A 130 -0.98 9.61 -20.09
CA TRP A 130 0.18 10.02 -19.31
C TRP A 130 0.07 11.46 -18.81
N VAL A 131 -0.41 12.39 -19.64
CA VAL A 131 -0.73 13.76 -19.21
C VAL A 131 -1.72 13.76 -18.05
N GLY A 132 -2.73 12.88 -18.07
CA GLY A 132 -3.66 12.72 -16.95
C GLY A 132 -2.96 12.34 -15.63
N VAL A 133 -1.96 11.46 -15.69
CA VAL A 133 -1.11 11.10 -14.52
C VAL A 133 -0.31 12.31 -14.06
N LEU A 134 0.38 13.01 -14.97
CA LEU A 134 1.21 14.17 -14.63
C LEU A 134 0.39 15.31 -14.02
N ASP A 135 -0.78 15.60 -14.58
CA ASP A 135 -1.71 16.61 -14.05
C ASP A 135 -2.25 16.22 -12.67
N PHE A 136 -2.56 14.94 -12.46
CA PHE A 136 -2.99 14.43 -11.17
C PHE A 136 -1.91 14.61 -10.11
N VAL A 137 -0.69 14.13 -10.38
CA VAL A 137 0.47 14.25 -9.47
C VAL A 137 0.73 15.70 -9.11
N LYS A 138 0.72 16.59 -10.12
CA LYS A 138 0.91 18.03 -9.93
C LYS A 138 -0.17 18.66 -9.08
N GLU A 139 -1.44 18.34 -9.36
CA GLU A 139 -2.62 18.90 -8.64
C GLU A 139 -2.62 18.53 -7.16
N ILE A 140 -2.29 17.27 -6.85
CA ILE A 140 -2.27 16.81 -5.46
C ILE A 140 -0.95 17.12 -4.73
N GLY A 141 0.06 17.63 -5.45
CA GLY A 141 1.38 17.95 -4.87
C GLY A 141 2.18 16.71 -4.47
N ALA A 142 1.98 15.59 -5.17
CA ALA A 142 2.68 14.33 -4.90
C ALA A 142 4.02 14.26 -5.64
N LYS A 143 4.83 13.25 -5.27
CA LYS A 143 6.00 12.81 -6.00
C LYS A 143 5.69 11.58 -6.83
N LEU A 144 6.38 11.43 -7.97
CA LEU A 144 6.12 10.37 -8.94
C LEU A 144 7.24 9.34 -8.95
N ILE A 145 6.88 8.06 -8.81
CA ILE A 145 7.76 6.93 -9.08
C ILE A 145 7.16 6.05 -10.18
N VAL A 146 8.02 5.53 -11.07
CA VAL A 146 7.63 4.67 -12.18
C VAL A 146 8.50 3.43 -12.29
N SER A 147 7.99 2.39 -12.95
CA SER A 147 8.80 1.34 -13.59
C SER A 147 8.75 1.47 -15.11
N VAL A 148 9.63 0.76 -15.81
CA VAL A 148 9.76 0.87 -17.26
C VAL A 148 9.53 -0.45 -18.00
N ALA A 149 9.33 -0.38 -19.30
CA ALA A 149 9.15 -1.54 -20.15
C ALA A 149 10.41 -2.43 -20.19
N ASN A 150 10.18 -3.75 -20.12
CA ASN A 150 11.20 -4.79 -20.24
C ASN A 150 10.55 -6.06 -20.82
N CYS A 151 10.25 -6.06 -22.11
CA CYS A 151 9.46 -7.10 -22.77
C CYS A 151 9.99 -7.43 -24.16
N PRO A 152 9.46 -8.47 -24.83
CA PRO A 152 9.93 -8.89 -26.15
C PRO A 152 9.84 -7.81 -27.25
N GLY A 153 8.94 -6.85 -27.11
CA GLY A 153 8.83 -5.72 -28.04
C GLY A 153 9.98 -4.72 -27.93
N LEU A 154 10.67 -4.71 -26.80
CA LEU A 154 11.81 -3.82 -26.58
C LEU A 154 13.14 -4.50 -26.91
N HIS A 155 13.35 -5.74 -26.43
CA HIS A 155 14.60 -6.49 -26.66
C HIS A 155 14.42 -7.99 -26.45
N SER A 156 15.44 -8.78 -26.73
CA SER A 156 15.51 -10.22 -26.47
C SER A 156 16.48 -10.54 -25.32
N THR A 157 16.58 -11.81 -24.91
CA THR A 157 17.58 -12.25 -23.92
C THR A 157 19.01 -12.11 -24.41
N ASP A 158 19.25 -12.21 -25.73
CA ASP A 158 20.57 -12.09 -26.34
C ASP A 158 21.00 -10.64 -26.50
N GLU A 159 20.05 -9.72 -26.47
CA GLU A 159 20.27 -8.28 -26.56
C GLU A 159 20.01 -7.63 -25.18
N PRO A 160 20.89 -6.72 -24.74
CA PRO A 160 20.65 -6.02 -23.50
C PRO A 160 19.48 -5.04 -23.64
N TRP A 161 18.86 -4.73 -22.50
CA TRP A 161 17.88 -3.64 -22.41
C TRP A 161 18.46 -2.33 -22.94
N HIS A 162 17.63 -1.52 -23.56
CA HIS A 162 17.98 -0.17 -24.02
C HIS A 162 16.88 0.84 -23.66
N PRO A 163 17.23 2.15 -23.54
CA PRO A 163 16.35 3.15 -22.93
C PRO A 163 15.29 3.74 -23.86
N ALA A 164 15.08 3.23 -25.07
CA ALA A 164 14.23 3.88 -26.07
C ALA A 164 12.81 4.21 -25.57
N GLU A 165 12.16 3.30 -24.87
CA GLU A 165 10.85 3.57 -24.30
C GLU A 165 10.96 4.44 -23.02
N ALA A 166 11.92 4.16 -22.15
CA ALA A 166 12.14 4.95 -20.96
C ALA A 166 12.42 6.42 -21.27
N GLU A 167 13.22 6.70 -22.31
CA GLU A 167 13.54 8.06 -22.78
C GLU A 167 12.27 8.84 -23.16
N LYS A 168 11.31 8.21 -23.83
CA LYS A 168 10.03 8.85 -24.16
C LYS A 168 9.30 9.28 -22.88
N LEU A 169 9.21 8.38 -21.87
CA LEU A 169 8.51 8.64 -20.64
C LEU A 169 9.17 9.74 -19.80
N PHE A 170 10.47 9.64 -19.58
CA PHE A 170 11.25 10.58 -18.77
C PHE A 170 11.40 11.93 -19.45
N GLY A 171 11.75 11.92 -20.75
CA GLY A 171 11.93 13.13 -21.55
C GLY A 171 10.64 13.95 -21.61
N PHE A 172 9.52 13.30 -21.95
CA PHE A 172 8.23 13.97 -22.01
C PHE A 172 7.81 14.52 -20.64
N SER A 173 7.96 13.75 -19.56
CA SER A 173 7.58 14.19 -18.20
C SER A 173 8.37 15.43 -17.77
N LYS A 174 9.67 15.48 -18.08
CA LYS A 174 10.54 16.62 -17.81
C LYS A 174 10.15 17.84 -18.63
N GLU A 175 9.88 17.69 -19.92
CA GLU A 175 9.42 18.77 -20.81
C GLU A 175 8.04 19.30 -20.40
N TYR A 176 7.16 18.44 -19.92
CA TYR A 176 5.83 18.81 -19.43
C TYR A 176 5.89 19.59 -18.11
N GLY A 177 7.04 19.57 -17.41
CA GLY A 177 7.26 20.28 -16.16
C GLY A 177 6.83 19.48 -14.90
N VAL A 178 6.68 18.17 -15.04
CA VAL A 178 6.43 17.24 -13.94
C VAL A 178 7.43 16.07 -14.09
N PRO A 179 8.70 16.29 -13.71
CA PRO A 179 9.71 15.25 -13.82
C PRO A 179 9.40 14.05 -12.95
N ILE A 180 9.88 12.88 -13.33
CA ILE A 180 9.83 11.67 -12.52
C ILE A 180 10.83 11.84 -11.37
N ASP A 181 10.38 11.62 -10.13
CA ASP A 181 11.21 11.80 -8.92
C ASP A 181 11.99 10.54 -8.52
N ALA A 182 11.44 9.37 -8.80
CA ALA A 182 12.06 8.08 -8.51
C ALA A 182 11.73 7.04 -9.58
N ALA A 183 12.56 6.03 -9.71
CA ALA A 183 12.34 4.94 -10.66
C ALA A 183 12.85 3.60 -10.15
N GLU A 184 12.10 2.58 -10.42
CA GLU A 184 12.48 1.16 -10.33
C GLU A 184 12.58 0.58 -11.74
N PHE A 185 13.40 -0.45 -11.94
CA PHE A 185 13.56 -1.04 -13.27
C PHE A 185 12.27 -1.73 -13.70
N THR A 186 11.80 -2.70 -12.93
CA THR A 186 10.58 -3.44 -13.22
C THR A 186 9.84 -3.83 -11.96
N ASN A 187 8.52 -4.04 -12.09
CA ASN A 187 7.71 -4.62 -11.04
C ASN A 187 7.99 -6.11 -10.88
N GLU A 188 8.12 -6.60 -9.65
CA GLU A 188 8.21 -8.02 -9.27
C GLU A 188 9.11 -8.87 -10.16
N PRO A 189 10.41 -8.54 -10.32
CA PRO A 189 11.30 -9.21 -11.26
C PRO A 189 11.52 -10.71 -10.99
N ASN A 190 11.20 -11.18 -9.80
CA ASN A 190 11.25 -12.61 -9.46
C ASN A 190 10.04 -13.40 -9.96
N MET A 191 9.02 -12.73 -10.52
CA MET A 191 7.84 -13.33 -11.19
C MET A 191 7.99 -13.25 -12.73
N MET A 192 9.13 -13.63 -13.27
CA MET A 192 9.57 -13.33 -14.64
C MET A 192 8.60 -13.75 -15.74
N GLU A 193 7.96 -14.90 -15.62
CA GLU A 193 7.02 -15.40 -16.64
C GLU A 193 5.72 -14.59 -16.64
N GLU A 194 5.22 -14.25 -15.46
CA GLU A 194 3.97 -13.49 -15.28
C GLU A 194 4.14 -12.01 -15.61
N THR A 195 5.33 -11.46 -15.40
CA THR A 195 5.60 -10.04 -15.67
C THR A 195 5.75 -9.71 -17.15
N GLY A 196 5.90 -10.73 -18.02
CA GLY A 196 5.98 -10.54 -19.46
C GLY A 196 7.36 -10.23 -19.99
N PHE A 197 8.41 -10.64 -19.29
CA PHE A 197 9.80 -10.55 -19.74
C PHE A 197 10.06 -11.34 -21.05
N PRO A 198 11.15 -11.05 -21.77
CA PRO A 198 11.56 -11.83 -22.93
C PRO A 198 11.65 -13.33 -22.59
N LYS A 199 11.25 -14.19 -23.52
CA LYS A 199 11.25 -15.64 -23.31
C LYS A 199 12.65 -16.14 -22.94
N GLY A 200 12.74 -16.90 -21.83
CA GLY A 200 14.01 -17.43 -21.31
C GLY A 200 14.81 -16.42 -20.47
N TYR A 201 14.20 -15.30 -20.09
CA TYR A 201 14.80 -14.31 -19.20
C TYR A 201 15.11 -14.95 -17.83
N LYS A 202 16.26 -14.61 -17.26
CA LYS A 202 16.77 -15.18 -16.00
C LYS A 202 17.37 -14.08 -15.15
N ALA A 203 17.70 -14.41 -13.90
CA ALA A 203 18.32 -13.48 -12.95
C ALA A 203 19.61 -12.82 -13.48
N GLU A 204 20.41 -13.51 -14.30
CA GLU A 204 21.62 -12.95 -14.93
C GLU A 204 21.29 -11.86 -15.96
N HIS A 205 20.21 -12.04 -16.73
CA HIS A 205 19.73 -11.02 -17.68
C HIS A 205 19.16 -9.81 -16.91
N TYR A 206 18.35 -10.08 -15.86
CA TYR A 206 17.83 -9.02 -15.01
C TYR A 206 18.94 -8.18 -14.40
N ARG A 207 19.99 -8.80 -13.83
CA ARG A 207 21.11 -8.06 -13.25
C ARG A 207 21.79 -7.17 -14.29
N ARG A 208 22.07 -7.70 -15.49
CA ARG A 208 22.68 -6.94 -16.60
C ARG A 208 21.83 -5.71 -16.93
N ASP A 209 20.55 -5.92 -17.14
CA ASP A 209 19.64 -4.91 -17.66
C ASP A 209 19.27 -3.88 -16.59
N HIS A 210 19.17 -4.31 -15.34
CA HIS A 210 19.00 -3.42 -14.18
C HIS A 210 20.21 -2.49 -13.99
N ASP A 211 21.43 -3.01 -14.14
CA ASP A 211 22.64 -2.21 -14.05
C ASP A 211 22.66 -1.16 -15.17
N LEU A 212 22.34 -1.55 -16.42
CA LEU A 212 22.24 -0.62 -17.56
C LEU A 212 21.17 0.45 -17.35
N PHE A 213 20.03 0.10 -16.79
CA PHE A 213 18.98 1.08 -16.48
C PHE A 213 19.48 2.10 -15.44
N PHE A 214 20.13 1.67 -14.38
CA PHE A 214 20.66 2.58 -13.36
C PHE A 214 21.83 3.43 -13.87
N GLU A 215 22.70 2.89 -14.72
CA GLU A 215 23.76 3.66 -15.43
C GLU A 215 23.16 4.73 -16.34
N TRP A 216 22.10 4.39 -17.06
CA TRP A 216 21.38 5.34 -17.91
C TRP A 216 20.71 6.45 -17.10
N LEU A 217 20.05 6.12 -15.98
CA LEU A 217 19.47 7.12 -15.07
C LEU A 217 20.54 8.06 -14.53
N GLU A 218 21.65 7.53 -14.07
CA GLU A 218 22.75 8.33 -13.50
C GLU A 218 23.35 9.31 -14.53
N ALA A 219 23.44 8.87 -15.77
CA ALA A 219 23.98 9.69 -16.86
C ALA A 219 23.01 10.78 -17.35
N ASN A 220 21.69 10.55 -17.35
CA ASN A 220 20.71 11.42 -18.02
C ASN A 220 19.74 12.10 -17.05
N TYR A 221 19.47 11.48 -15.88
CA TYR A 221 18.52 11.91 -14.85
C TYR A 221 19.09 11.70 -13.44
N PRO A 222 20.24 12.31 -13.10
CA PRO A 222 20.95 12.04 -11.85
C PRO A 222 20.17 12.42 -10.58
N GLU A 223 19.14 13.25 -10.71
CA GLU A 223 18.24 13.66 -9.63
C GLU A 223 17.20 12.58 -9.26
N VAL A 224 16.99 11.59 -10.14
CA VAL A 224 16.00 10.53 -9.93
C VAL A 224 16.50 9.53 -8.90
N ILE A 225 15.69 9.28 -7.87
CA ILE A 225 16.00 8.27 -6.85
C ILE A 225 15.88 6.88 -7.48
N LYS A 226 16.96 6.10 -7.37
CA LYS A 226 17.01 4.72 -7.84
C LYS A 226 16.40 3.79 -6.78
N VAL A 227 15.35 3.06 -7.15
CA VAL A 227 14.62 2.14 -6.27
C VAL A 227 14.74 0.71 -6.80
N GLY A 228 14.99 -0.26 -5.94
CA GLY A 228 15.08 -1.63 -6.38
C GLY A 228 15.47 -2.61 -5.26
N PRO A 229 15.32 -3.90 -5.54
CA PRO A 229 14.86 -4.52 -6.80
C PRO A 229 13.35 -4.69 -6.94
N SER A 230 12.51 -4.24 -5.99
CA SER A 230 11.04 -4.34 -6.00
C SER A 230 10.51 -5.78 -6.22
N THR A 231 11.19 -6.74 -5.59
CA THR A 231 10.79 -8.15 -5.63
C THR A 231 9.56 -8.38 -4.78
N THR A 232 8.63 -9.22 -5.27
CA THR A 232 7.58 -9.73 -4.40
C THR A 232 8.18 -10.60 -3.29
N GLY A 233 7.57 -10.55 -2.12
CA GLY A 233 7.94 -11.44 -1.04
C GLY A 233 7.65 -12.90 -1.41
N GLY A 234 8.50 -13.81 -0.93
CA GLY A 234 8.39 -15.25 -1.19
C GLY A 234 6.96 -15.77 -1.02
N ASP A 235 6.73 -17.00 -0.89
CA ASP A 235 5.43 -17.71 -0.79
C ASP A 235 4.20 -16.81 -0.91
N ASN A 236 3.74 -16.68 -2.11
CA ASN A 236 2.70 -15.75 -2.48
C ASN A 236 1.40 -16.10 -1.74
N VAL A 237 0.96 -15.22 -0.84
CA VAL A 237 -0.33 -15.30 -0.14
C VAL A 237 -1.55 -15.30 -1.08
N VAL A 238 -1.33 -15.16 -2.38
CA VAL A 238 -2.37 -15.31 -3.41
C VAL A 238 -2.94 -16.72 -3.44
N PHE A 239 -2.12 -17.73 -3.16
CA PHE A 239 -2.57 -19.11 -3.06
C PHE A 239 -3.34 -19.31 -1.75
N GLY A 240 -4.57 -19.77 -1.86
CA GLY A 240 -5.48 -19.96 -0.73
C GLY A 240 -6.41 -18.79 -0.47
N LYS A 241 -6.42 -17.77 -1.32
CA LYS A 241 -7.41 -16.70 -1.29
C LYS A 241 -8.82 -17.29 -1.26
N GLY A 242 -9.60 -16.91 -0.25
CA GLY A 242 -10.95 -17.45 -0.03
C GLY A 242 -10.99 -18.87 0.51
N ASP A 243 -9.88 -19.56 0.67
CA ASP A 243 -9.84 -20.90 1.27
C ASP A 243 -10.02 -20.80 2.79
N PRO A 244 -11.06 -21.42 3.38
CA PRO A 244 -11.28 -21.37 4.82
C PRO A 244 -10.16 -22.06 5.63
N ASP A 245 -9.42 -22.96 5.02
CA ASP A 245 -8.29 -23.66 5.64
C ASP A 245 -6.94 -22.97 5.35
N ALA A 246 -6.94 -22.01 4.42
CA ALA A 246 -5.74 -21.22 4.12
C ALA A 246 -5.49 -20.17 5.19
N LYS A 247 -4.23 -19.87 5.41
CA LYS A 247 -3.79 -18.92 6.42
C LYS A 247 -4.29 -17.49 6.23
N THR A 248 -4.84 -17.16 5.08
CA THR A 248 -5.37 -15.85 4.72
C THR A 248 -6.90 -15.81 4.58
N GLY A 249 -7.59 -16.96 4.63
CA GLY A 249 -9.00 -17.06 4.29
C GLY A 249 -9.99 -16.95 5.45
N GLY A 250 -9.58 -17.20 6.67
CA GLY A 250 -10.45 -17.21 7.85
C GLY A 250 -10.45 -15.89 8.61
N VAL A 251 -11.63 -15.36 8.96
CA VAL A 251 -11.72 -14.12 9.76
C VAL A 251 -10.92 -14.21 11.06
N GLU A 252 -10.87 -15.37 11.69
CA GLU A 252 -10.14 -15.57 12.95
C GLU A 252 -8.64 -15.54 12.76
N GLN A 253 -8.17 -16.19 11.72
CA GLN A 253 -6.79 -16.16 11.32
C GLN A 253 -6.37 -14.75 10.83
N LEU A 254 -7.25 -14.03 10.13
CA LEU A 254 -7.02 -12.67 9.70
C LEU A 254 -6.79 -11.70 10.86
N VAL A 255 -7.59 -11.77 11.91
CA VAL A 255 -7.36 -10.95 13.09
C VAL A 255 -6.04 -11.34 13.76
N HIS A 256 -5.68 -12.59 13.76
CA HIS A 256 -4.45 -13.10 14.35
C HIS A 256 -3.21 -12.77 13.51
N GLU A 257 -3.23 -13.00 12.21
CA GLU A 257 -2.12 -12.73 11.28
C GLU A 257 -1.97 -11.25 10.90
N THR A 258 -3.09 -10.56 10.73
CA THR A 258 -3.14 -9.13 10.37
C THR A 258 -2.46 -8.24 11.41
N VAL A 259 -2.28 -8.72 12.61
CA VAL A 259 -1.69 -7.97 13.69
C VAL A 259 -0.29 -8.40 14.07
N GLY A 260 0.38 -9.12 13.20
CA GLY A 260 1.81 -9.40 13.34
C GLY A 260 2.14 -10.41 14.44
N CYS A 261 1.19 -11.21 14.88
CA CYS A 261 1.50 -12.33 15.75
C CYS A 261 2.51 -13.28 15.13
N ASP A 262 2.54 -13.35 13.81
CA ASP A 262 3.56 -14.08 13.05
C ASP A 262 4.97 -13.55 13.30
N ASP A 263 5.12 -12.26 13.51
CA ASP A 263 6.42 -11.68 13.87
C ASP A 263 6.91 -12.15 15.24
N LEU A 264 5.99 -12.41 16.17
CA LEU A 264 6.32 -12.94 17.50
C LEU A 264 6.68 -14.41 17.47
N ILE A 265 6.02 -15.19 16.64
CA ILE A 265 6.23 -16.64 16.55
C ILE A 265 7.19 -17.04 15.43
N GLY A 266 7.84 -16.04 14.77
CA GLY A 266 8.82 -16.28 13.73
C GLY A 266 8.21 -16.62 12.37
N GLY A 267 6.99 -16.17 12.09
CA GLY A 267 6.40 -16.25 10.75
C GLY A 267 7.29 -15.59 9.71
N THR A 268 7.44 -16.22 8.55
CA THR A 268 8.35 -15.74 7.49
C THR A 268 7.64 -14.98 6.38
N LYS A 269 6.30 -14.84 6.48
CA LYS A 269 5.44 -14.39 5.37
C LYS A 269 4.90 -12.97 5.53
N THR A 270 5.24 -12.25 6.60
CA THR A 270 4.80 -10.88 6.78
C THR A 270 5.71 -9.88 6.05
N LYS A 271 5.17 -8.74 5.62
CA LYS A 271 5.94 -7.65 5.00
C LYS A 271 7.08 -7.17 5.91
N LEU A 272 6.85 -7.12 7.22
CA LEU A 272 7.86 -6.74 8.20
C LEU A 272 9.03 -7.73 8.25
N ASN A 273 8.77 -9.03 8.12
CA ASN A 273 9.83 -10.03 8.05
C ASN A 273 10.65 -9.93 6.76
N PHE A 274 10.02 -9.59 5.64
CA PHE A 274 10.77 -9.27 4.42
C PHE A 274 11.67 -8.05 4.63
N CYS A 275 11.16 -6.97 5.21
CA CYS A 275 11.99 -5.81 5.54
C CYS A 275 13.17 -6.21 6.44
N ARG A 276 12.96 -7.00 7.48
CA ARG A 276 14.04 -7.50 8.35
C ARG A 276 15.09 -8.31 7.58
N THR A 277 14.68 -9.06 6.58
CA THR A 277 15.58 -9.83 5.71
C THR A 277 16.42 -8.91 4.83
N TYR A 278 15.86 -7.85 4.28
CA TYR A 278 16.54 -6.95 3.36
C TYR A 278 17.34 -5.81 4.03
N ILE A 279 16.97 -5.39 5.23
CA ILE A 279 17.68 -4.33 5.97
C ILE A 279 19.19 -4.59 6.09
N PRO A 280 19.68 -5.80 6.44
CA PRO A 280 21.11 -6.06 6.48
C PRO A 280 21.81 -5.92 5.13
N PHE A 281 21.14 -6.23 4.03
CA PHE A 281 21.68 -6.03 2.69
C PHE A 281 21.75 -4.56 2.33
N ARG A 282 20.70 -3.79 2.62
CA ARG A 282 20.70 -2.34 2.48
C ARG A 282 21.86 -1.72 3.25
N ASP A 283 21.99 -2.04 4.52
CA ASP A 283 23.01 -1.45 5.42
C ASP A 283 24.43 -1.80 4.97
N LYS A 284 24.62 -2.96 4.35
CA LYS A 284 25.91 -3.40 3.83
C LYS A 284 26.27 -2.71 2.50
N TYR A 285 25.32 -2.60 1.56
CA TYR A 285 25.61 -2.20 0.19
C TYR A 285 25.24 -0.75 -0.11
N VAL A 286 24.23 -0.20 0.58
CA VAL A 286 23.72 1.16 0.38
C VAL A 286 23.42 1.80 1.74
N PRO A 287 24.43 1.97 2.60
CA PRO A 287 24.20 2.47 3.96
C PRO A 287 23.53 3.83 3.94
N GLY A 288 22.51 4.01 4.78
CA GLY A 288 21.73 5.24 4.89
C GLY A 288 20.56 5.36 3.89
N ALA A 289 20.39 4.39 2.97
CA ALA A 289 19.21 4.36 2.12
C ALA A 289 17.96 4.01 2.93
N GLU A 290 16.81 4.51 2.48
CA GLU A 290 15.51 4.14 3.02
C GLU A 290 15.10 2.73 2.57
N MET A 291 14.19 2.12 3.34
CA MET A 291 13.50 0.89 2.94
C MET A 291 12.15 1.27 2.34
N TRP A 292 11.91 0.93 1.07
CA TRP A 292 10.63 1.17 0.41
C TRP A 292 9.91 -0.15 0.18
N VAL A 293 8.68 -0.24 0.66
CA VAL A 293 7.73 -1.31 0.34
C VAL A 293 6.89 -0.80 -0.82
N THR A 294 7.34 -1.10 -2.03
CA THR A 294 6.80 -0.52 -3.27
C THR A 294 5.40 -1.03 -3.63
N GLU A 295 4.95 -2.10 -2.99
CA GLU A 295 3.59 -2.60 -3.10
C GLU A 295 3.16 -3.29 -1.82
N SER A 296 2.06 -2.86 -1.22
CA SER A 296 1.48 -3.45 -0.02
C SER A 296 -0.03 -3.54 -0.08
N GLY A 297 -0.57 -4.68 0.30
CA GLY A 297 -1.99 -4.97 0.43
C GLY A 297 -2.19 -6.15 1.37
N ASP A 298 -3.44 -6.54 1.57
CA ASP A 298 -3.82 -7.71 2.35
C ASP A 298 -3.46 -9.02 1.66
N ALA A 299 -3.71 -9.09 0.35
CA ALA A 299 -3.37 -10.21 -0.51
C ALA A 299 -3.13 -9.74 -1.95
N GLY A 300 -2.35 -10.48 -2.73
CA GLY A 300 -2.23 -10.27 -4.16
C GLY A 300 -3.56 -10.57 -4.89
N GLY A 301 -3.61 -10.24 -6.19
CA GLY A 301 -4.79 -10.57 -7.00
C GLY A 301 -6.05 -9.77 -6.66
N GLY A 302 -5.90 -8.50 -6.30
CA GLY A 302 -7.01 -7.59 -6.02
C GLY A 302 -7.50 -7.57 -4.58
N GLY A 303 -6.80 -8.23 -3.67
CA GLY A 303 -7.17 -8.37 -2.27
C GLY A 303 -8.04 -9.60 -1.99
N ASP A 304 -8.22 -9.95 -0.75
CA ASP A 304 -9.18 -10.95 -0.30
C ASP A 304 -10.56 -10.31 -0.06
N THR A 305 -11.56 -11.11 0.21
CA THR A 305 -12.96 -10.68 0.42
C THR A 305 -13.15 -9.69 1.56
N TRP A 306 -12.18 -9.54 2.43
CA TRP A 306 -12.18 -8.60 3.56
C TRP A 306 -11.39 -7.32 3.32
N ALA A 307 -10.70 -7.20 2.19
CA ALA A 307 -9.82 -6.07 1.86
C ALA A 307 -10.52 -4.70 1.92
N SER A 308 -11.81 -4.64 1.58
CA SER A 308 -12.61 -3.41 1.60
C SER A 308 -13.35 -3.17 2.93
N THR A 309 -12.99 -3.91 3.99
CA THR A 309 -13.67 -3.87 5.28
C THR A 309 -12.83 -3.24 6.39
N TYR A 310 -13.42 -3.07 7.57
CA TYR A 310 -12.69 -2.60 8.76
C TYR A 310 -11.52 -3.53 9.15
N LEU A 311 -11.56 -4.79 8.76
CA LEU A 311 -10.45 -5.71 9.05
C LEU A 311 -9.13 -5.24 8.41
N ASP A 312 -9.19 -4.65 7.20
CA ASP A 312 -8.00 -4.05 6.57
C ASP A 312 -7.48 -2.80 7.30
N VAL A 313 -8.31 -2.14 8.10
CA VAL A 313 -7.86 -1.03 8.98
C VAL A 313 -6.88 -1.55 10.03
N ILE A 314 -7.21 -2.67 10.67
CA ILE A 314 -6.36 -3.31 11.68
C ILE A 314 -5.00 -3.68 11.02
N ARG A 315 -5.05 -4.33 9.85
CA ARG A 315 -3.84 -4.69 9.09
C ARG A 315 -3.01 -3.46 8.70
N THR A 316 -3.65 -2.48 8.06
CA THR A 316 -2.96 -1.28 7.56
C THR A 316 -2.29 -0.49 8.69
N LEU A 317 -2.99 -0.24 9.79
CA LEU A 317 -2.42 0.50 10.91
C LEU A 317 -1.31 -0.28 11.63
N ASN A 318 -1.44 -1.61 11.72
CA ASN A 318 -0.40 -2.46 12.26
C ASN A 318 0.86 -2.46 11.38
N GLU A 319 0.69 -2.53 10.07
CA GLU A 319 1.80 -2.46 9.11
C GLU A 319 2.54 -1.12 9.20
N LEU A 320 1.81 0.00 9.19
CA LEU A 320 2.39 1.34 9.34
C LEU A 320 3.15 1.48 10.65
N GLY A 321 2.53 1.09 11.76
CA GLY A 321 3.16 1.18 13.08
C GLY A 321 4.38 0.29 13.23
N GLY A 322 4.29 -0.96 12.80
CA GLY A 322 5.40 -1.91 12.87
C GLY A 322 6.55 -1.53 11.95
N PHE A 323 6.27 -1.05 10.75
CA PHE A 323 7.29 -0.59 9.81
C PHE A 323 7.99 0.68 10.33
N ALA A 324 7.22 1.67 10.81
CA ALA A 324 7.76 2.89 11.39
C ALA A 324 8.62 2.64 12.63
N ALA A 325 8.30 1.65 13.44
CA ALA A 325 9.13 1.23 14.57
C ALA A 325 10.41 0.50 14.14
N LEU A 326 10.37 -0.20 13.01
CA LEU A 326 11.47 -1.01 12.51
C LEU A 326 12.51 -0.20 11.73
N THR A 327 12.07 0.71 10.84
CA THR A 327 12.96 1.40 9.90
C THR A 327 12.33 2.67 9.35
N ASN A 328 13.15 3.48 8.67
CA ASN A 328 12.70 4.63 7.88
C ASN A 328 12.44 4.21 6.43
N GLY A 329 11.38 4.74 5.84
CA GLY A 329 11.05 4.55 4.43
C GLY A 329 9.60 4.83 4.09
N VAL A 330 9.12 4.22 3.01
CA VAL A 330 7.80 4.46 2.42
C VAL A 330 7.06 3.16 2.21
N ILE A 331 5.75 3.15 2.47
CA ILE A 331 4.84 2.05 2.12
C ILE A 331 3.88 2.54 1.06
N PHE A 332 3.85 1.86 -0.07
CA PHE A 332 2.92 2.12 -1.17
C PHE A 332 1.76 1.14 -1.07
N HIS A 333 0.63 1.63 -0.58
CA HIS A 333 -0.59 0.83 -0.53
C HIS A 333 -1.10 0.51 -1.94
N ASN A 334 -1.46 -0.70 -2.16
CA ASN A 334 -2.01 -1.14 -3.43
C ASN A 334 -3.54 -1.23 -3.33
N THR A 335 -4.29 -0.26 -3.86
CA THR A 335 -3.95 0.92 -4.65
C THR A 335 -4.68 2.17 -4.14
N LEU A 336 -4.58 3.31 -4.87
CA LEU A 336 -5.46 4.45 -4.57
C LEU A 336 -6.94 4.10 -4.83
N ALA A 337 -7.28 3.55 -6.01
CA ALA A 337 -8.67 3.41 -6.44
C ALA A 337 -8.93 2.18 -7.33
N SER A 338 -8.29 1.06 -7.05
CA SER A 338 -8.48 -0.18 -7.83
C SER A 338 -8.77 -1.37 -6.93
N SER A 339 -9.49 -2.35 -7.47
CA SER A 339 -9.81 -3.62 -6.81
C SER A 339 -10.44 -3.43 -5.42
N ASP A 340 -10.51 -4.48 -4.60
CA ASP A 340 -11.09 -4.38 -3.27
C ASP A 340 -10.11 -3.87 -2.21
N TYR A 341 -8.82 -3.96 -2.44
CA TYR A 341 -7.80 -3.45 -1.53
C TYR A 341 -7.58 -1.92 -1.61
N GLY A 342 -8.05 -1.23 -2.66
CA GLY A 342 -7.83 0.22 -2.82
C GLY A 342 -8.40 1.06 -1.69
N TYR A 343 -7.80 2.23 -1.44
CA TYR A 343 -8.35 3.21 -0.50
C TYR A 343 -9.72 3.71 -0.93
N LEU A 344 -9.93 3.82 -2.22
CA LEU A 344 -11.19 4.26 -2.83
C LEU A 344 -11.79 3.13 -3.68
N ALA A 345 -13.10 3.04 -3.69
CA ALA A 345 -13.80 2.10 -4.57
C ALA A 345 -13.62 2.51 -6.04
N ARG A 346 -13.30 1.54 -6.90
CA ARG A 346 -13.06 1.78 -8.33
C ARG A 346 -14.25 2.47 -8.99
N GLN A 347 -13.98 3.42 -9.87
CA GLN A 347 -14.92 4.22 -10.67
C GLN A 347 -15.80 5.20 -9.88
N VAL A 348 -16.30 4.83 -8.72
CA VAL A 348 -17.16 5.70 -7.89
C VAL A 348 -16.36 6.52 -6.89
N PHE A 349 -15.13 6.10 -6.59
CA PHE A 349 -14.19 6.77 -5.69
C PHE A 349 -14.73 7.01 -4.28
N ASP A 350 -15.65 6.15 -3.81
CA ASP A 350 -16.08 6.18 -2.42
C ASP A 350 -14.96 5.69 -1.50
N PRO A 351 -14.64 6.43 -0.43
CA PRO A 351 -13.59 6.03 0.49
C PRO A 351 -13.99 4.78 1.28
N ARG A 352 -13.07 3.87 1.40
CA ARG A 352 -13.19 2.66 2.21
C ARG A 352 -12.67 2.90 3.63
N PRO A 353 -12.89 1.98 4.57
CA PRO A 353 -12.43 2.14 5.95
C PRO A 353 -10.94 2.47 6.07
N ASN A 354 -10.07 1.80 5.30
CA ASN A 354 -8.63 2.03 5.32
C ASN A 354 -8.23 3.44 4.88
N TYR A 355 -8.99 4.11 4.00
CA TYR A 355 -8.78 5.51 3.67
C TYR A 355 -8.84 6.42 4.89
N PHE A 356 -9.89 6.29 5.70
CA PHE A 356 -10.04 7.11 6.91
C PHE A 356 -9.02 6.77 7.99
N ALA A 357 -8.59 5.52 8.05
CA ALA A 357 -7.54 5.09 8.97
C ALA A 357 -6.20 5.77 8.67
N VAL A 358 -5.76 5.76 7.42
CA VAL A 358 -4.51 6.41 7.02
C VAL A 358 -4.62 7.94 7.03
N LEU A 359 -5.81 8.49 6.76
CA LEU A 359 -6.08 9.91 6.93
C LEU A 359 -5.88 10.36 8.39
N LEU A 360 -6.39 9.56 9.35
CA LEU A 360 -6.21 9.82 10.77
C LEU A 360 -4.74 9.67 11.20
N TRP A 361 -4.06 8.62 10.71
CA TRP A 361 -2.61 8.47 10.88
C TRP A 361 -1.86 9.71 10.45
N ASN A 362 -2.07 10.18 9.22
CA ASN A 362 -1.38 11.35 8.65
C ASN A 362 -1.66 12.66 9.40
N ARG A 363 -2.81 12.75 10.10
CA ARG A 363 -3.17 13.91 10.91
C ARG A 363 -2.58 13.90 12.31
N LEU A 364 -2.31 12.72 12.86
CA LEU A 364 -1.92 12.57 14.27
C LEU A 364 -0.46 12.20 14.46
N MET A 365 0.04 11.22 13.67
CA MET A 365 1.38 10.64 13.86
C MET A 365 2.45 11.58 13.26
N GLY A 366 3.35 12.04 14.09
CA GLY A 366 4.51 12.84 13.67
C GLY A 366 5.66 11.96 13.17
N THR A 367 6.79 12.59 12.85
CA THR A 367 7.90 11.91 12.17
C THR A 367 8.89 11.21 13.09
N THR A 368 8.89 11.48 14.39
CA THR A 368 9.78 10.76 15.31
C THR A 368 9.07 9.53 15.86
N ALA A 369 9.58 8.34 15.58
CA ALA A 369 9.10 7.09 16.18
C ALA A 369 9.79 6.83 17.52
N TYR A 370 9.04 6.25 18.47
CA TYR A 370 9.52 5.91 19.80
C TYR A 370 9.33 4.44 20.11
N ASP A 371 10.23 3.87 20.90
CA ASP A 371 10.07 2.55 21.50
C ASP A 371 8.91 2.59 22.53
N SER A 372 7.85 1.86 22.27
CA SER A 372 6.71 1.80 23.18
C SER A 372 7.01 1.08 24.50
N ALA A 373 8.10 0.33 24.55
CA ALA A 373 8.48 -0.61 25.61
C ALA A 373 7.44 -1.72 25.86
N GLU A 374 6.38 -1.78 25.07
CA GLU A 374 5.36 -2.83 25.15
C GLU A 374 5.63 -3.91 24.10
N PRO A 375 5.73 -5.20 24.48
CA PRO A 375 5.88 -6.26 23.50
C PRO A 375 4.58 -6.41 22.71
N VAL A 376 4.70 -6.68 21.42
CA VAL A 376 3.57 -7.02 20.56
C VAL A 376 2.97 -8.34 21.03
N ARG A 377 1.67 -8.36 21.27
CA ARG A 377 0.91 -9.53 21.73
C ARG A 377 -0.57 -9.38 21.45
N GLU A 378 -1.32 -10.46 21.53
CA GLU A 378 -2.79 -10.39 21.45
C GLU A 378 -3.34 -9.38 22.46
N GLY A 379 -4.19 -8.49 21.98
CA GLY A 379 -4.79 -7.41 22.77
C GLY A 379 -3.97 -6.12 22.82
N ALA A 380 -2.67 -6.13 22.45
CA ALA A 380 -1.86 -4.94 22.50
C ALA A 380 -0.74 -4.92 21.44
N HIS A 381 -0.95 -4.15 20.38
CA HIS A 381 0.10 -3.67 19.52
C HIS A 381 0.19 -2.16 19.73
N VAL A 382 1.31 -1.69 20.27
CA VAL A 382 1.48 -0.29 20.68
C VAL A 382 2.58 0.37 19.88
N TYR A 383 2.22 1.44 19.16
CA TYR A 383 3.13 2.25 18.36
C TYR A 383 3.07 3.70 18.82
N VAL A 384 4.23 4.36 18.90
CA VAL A 384 4.30 5.69 19.47
C VAL A 384 5.10 6.63 18.58
N HIS A 385 4.52 7.79 18.30
CA HIS A 385 5.15 8.85 17.54
C HIS A 385 5.11 10.19 18.28
N SER A 386 5.94 11.15 17.82
CA SER A 386 5.71 12.55 18.10
C SER A 386 4.34 13.00 17.56
N ARG A 387 3.87 14.15 18.05
CA ARG A 387 2.63 14.74 17.54
C ARG A 387 2.86 15.38 16.17
N LYS A 388 1.93 15.18 15.24
CA LYS A 388 1.99 15.77 13.88
C LYS A 388 1.90 17.29 13.91
N ASP A 389 1.19 17.87 14.90
CA ASP A 389 1.02 19.31 15.06
C ASP A 389 2.26 20.03 15.67
N GLY A 390 3.31 19.28 15.95
CA GLY A 390 4.57 19.78 16.50
C GLY A 390 4.52 20.22 17.96
N LYS A 391 3.39 20.03 18.64
CA LYS A 391 3.27 20.31 20.07
C LYS A 391 4.01 19.26 20.90
N GLU A 392 4.31 19.63 22.15
CA GLU A 392 4.79 18.68 23.14
C GLU A 392 3.80 17.52 23.33
N GLY A 393 4.32 16.34 23.66
CA GLY A 393 3.53 15.17 23.87
C GLY A 393 3.80 14.04 22.89
N LYS A 394 3.01 12.99 22.98
CA LYS A 394 3.12 11.78 22.17
C LYS A 394 1.75 11.36 21.65
N VAL A 395 1.77 10.62 20.54
CA VAL A 395 0.61 9.92 20.01
C VAL A 395 0.87 8.44 20.11
N TYR A 396 0.01 7.75 20.84
CA TYR A 396 0.00 6.28 20.92
C TYR A 396 -1.07 5.76 19.99
N LEU A 397 -0.71 4.84 19.10
CA LEU A 397 -1.66 3.95 18.43
C LEU A 397 -1.65 2.63 19.19
N ILE A 398 -2.80 2.23 19.71
CA ILE A 398 -2.98 0.97 20.41
C ILE A 398 -4.02 0.16 19.65
N ILE A 399 -3.62 -1.01 19.17
CA ILE A 399 -4.48 -1.94 18.47
C ILE A 399 -4.82 -3.08 19.41
N ASN A 400 -6.08 -3.18 19.82
CA ASN A 400 -6.60 -4.36 20.49
C ASN A 400 -7.10 -5.35 19.43
N ASN A 401 -6.27 -6.32 19.09
CA ASN A 401 -6.57 -7.37 18.12
C ASN A 401 -7.26 -8.59 18.71
N SER A 402 -7.49 -8.63 20.04
CA SER A 402 -8.30 -9.70 20.61
C SER A 402 -9.74 -9.61 20.12
N ARG A 403 -10.35 -10.73 19.85
CA ARG A 403 -11.77 -10.79 19.44
C ARG A 403 -12.74 -10.72 20.60
N THR A 404 -12.28 -11.02 21.80
CA THR A 404 -13.16 -11.22 22.96
C THR A 404 -12.72 -10.45 24.19
N GLU A 405 -11.43 -10.16 24.32
CA GLU A 405 -10.88 -9.57 25.54
C GLU A 405 -10.69 -8.05 25.39
N THR A 406 -11.11 -7.33 26.40
CA THR A 406 -10.86 -5.90 26.55
C THR A 406 -9.43 -5.67 27.01
N THR A 407 -8.77 -4.65 26.48
CA THR A 407 -7.45 -4.20 26.94
C THR A 407 -7.60 -2.97 27.81
N THR A 408 -7.06 -3.02 29.01
CA THR A 408 -7.04 -1.90 29.95
C THR A 408 -5.79 -1.06 29.75
N VAL A 409 -5.93 0.25 29.65
CA VAL A 409 -4.83 1.20 29.53
C VAL A 409 -4.80 2.11 30.74
N GLU A 410 -3.69 2.11 31.47
CA GLU A 410 -3.42 3.08 32.54
C GLU A 410 -2.81 4.34 31.93
N LEU A 411 -3.59 5.43 31.93
CA LEU A 411 -3.27 6.70 31.31
C LEU A 411 -2.78 7.70 32.37
N PRO A 412 -1.50 8.15 32.32
CA PRO A 412 -0.93 9.00 33.38
C PRO A 412 -1.37 10.47 33.34
N LYS A 413 -1.89 10.92 32.20
CA LYS A 413 -2.33 12.31 31.94
C LYS A 413 -3.62 12.29 31.13
N ASP A 414 -4.31 13.43 31.10
CA ASP A 414 -5.44 13.63 30.19
C ASP A 414 -4.98 13.49 28.73
N ALA A 415 -5.85 12.95 27.88
CA ALA A 415 -5.58 12.73 26.47
C ALA A 415 -6.78 13.09 25.58
N GLU A 416 -6.49 13.27 24.30
CA GLU A 416 -7.50 13.22 23.24
C GLU A 416 -7.56 11.80 22.68
N ARG A 417 -8.74 11.18 22.71
CA ARG A 417 -8.95 9.81 22.25
C ARG A 417 -9.70 9.76 20.92
N TYR A 418 -9.18 8.93 20.00
CA TYR A 418 -9.76 8.61 18.71
C TYR A 418 -9.85 7.09 18.58
N THR A 419 -11.06 6.53 18.73
CA THR A 419 -11.27 5.07 18.65
C THR A 419 -11.96 4.71 17.35
N LEU A 420 -11.30 3.90 16.54
CA LEU A 420 -11.80 3.32 15.30
C LEU A 420 -12.36 1.93 15.56
N ALA A 421 -13.53 1.65 15.01
CA ALA A 421 -14.19 0.34 15.06
C ALA A 421 -15.02 0.11 13.79
N GLY A 422 -15.24 -1.15 13.43
CA GLY A 422 -16.25 -1.50 12.44
C GLY A 422 -17.65 -1.09 12.91
N GLN A 423 -18.50 -0.65 12.03
CA GLN A 423 -19.87 -0.31 12.36
C GLN A 423 -20.55 -1.49 13.06
N ASP A 424 -21.27 -1.20 14.16
CA ASP A 424 -21.96 -2.20 15.02
C ASP A 424 -21.02 -3.30 15.57
N GLY A 425 -19.72 -3.01 15.67
CA GLY A 425 -18.71 -3.97 16.13
C GLY A 425 -18.36 -5.06 15.11
N ASN A 426 -18.85 -4.94 13.87
CA ASN A 426 -18.60 -5.91 12.83
C ASN A 426 -17.25 -5.63 12.15
N VAL A 427 -16.30 -6.54 12.26
CA VAL A 427 -14.98 -6.41 11.62
C VAL A 427 -15.03 -6.45 10.08
N ARG A 428 -16.08 -7.07 9.52
CA ARG A 428 -16.33 -7.07 8.06
C ARG A 428 -17.22 -5.90 7.60
N ALA A 429 -17.48 -4.91 8.44
CA ALA A 429 -18.22 -3.73 8.02
C ALA A 429 -17.41 -2.94 6.97
N THR A 430 -18.10 -2.52 5.91
CA THR A 430 -17.56 -1.61 4.88
C THR A 430 -17.67 -0.14 5.28
N VAL A 431 -18.31 0.14 6.43
CA VAL A 431 -18.34 1.43 7.09
C VAL A 431 -17.65 1.31 8.44
N MET A 432 -16.76 2.24 8.71
CA MET A 432 -16.04 2.36 9.98
C MET A 432 -16.61 3.52 10.79
N THR A 433 -16.47 3.45 12.12
CA THR A 433 -16.82 4.54 13.02
C THR A 433 -15.59 5.14 13.68
N LEU A 434 -15.65 6.43 13.98
CA LEU A 434 -14.73 7.13 14.87
C LEU A 434 -15.53 7.54 16.13
N ASN A 435 -15.13 7.04 17.29
CA ASN A 435 -15.83 7.28 18.57
C ASN A 435 -17.34 6.99 18.48
N GLY A 436 -17.74 5.95 17.71
CA GLY A 436 -19.11 5.54 17.47
C GLY A 436 -19.85 6.28 16.35
N ASN A 437 -19.26 7.33 15.75
CA ASN A 437 -19.87 8.09 14.65
C ASN A 437 -19.38 7.51 13.31
N PRO A 438 -20.29 7.18 12.35
CA PRO A 438 -19.92 6.65 11.06
C PRO A 438 -19.06 7.64 10.25
N LEU A 439 -18.00 7.13 9.62
CA LEU A 439 -17.14 7.91 8.73
C LEU A 439 -17.64 7.75 7.29
N VAL A 440 -18.41 8.72 6.84
CA VAL A 440 -18.95 8.81 5.48
C VAL A 440 -18.78 10.22 4.95
N LEU A 441 -18.64 10.37 3.63
CA LEU A 441 -18.53 11.70 3.02
C LEU A 441 -19.85 12.46 3.14
N GLY A 442 -19.74 13.75 3.40
CA GLY A 442 -20.84 14.71 3.30
C GLY A 442 -21.02 15.25 1.86
N ASP A 443 -21.82 16.29 1.73
CA ASP A 443 -22.05 16.99 0.47
C ASP A 443 -20.74 17.52 -0.12
N ASN A 444 -20.64 17.51 -1.45
CA ASN A 444 -19.45 17.92 -2.19
C ASN A 444 -18.17 17.21 -1.75
N TYR A 445 -18.29 15.92 -1.40
CA TYR A 445 -17.18 15.09 -0.95
C TYR A 445 -16.48 15.60 0.31
N ALA A 446 -17.21 16.34 1.17
CA ALA A 446 -16.67 16.83 2.43
C ALA A 446 -16.33 15.67 3.34
N LEU A 447 -15.13 15.70 3.93
CA LEU A 447 -14.72 14.71 4.93
C LEU A 447 -15.59 14.84 6.19
N PRO A 448 -15.93 13.73 6.85
CA PRO A 448 -16.57 13.78 8.15
C PRO A 448 -15.62 14.44 9.18
N GLU A 449 -16.22 14.95 10.24
CA GLU A 449 -15.44 15.51 11.33
C GLU A 449 -14.64 14.38 12.04
N LEU A 450 -13.33 14.53 12.09
CA LEU A 450 -12.43 13.62 12.81
C LEU A 450 -12.08 14.21 14.18
N ALA A 451 -13.10 14.35 15.04
CA ALA A 451 -12.93 14.94 16.36
C ALA A 451 -12.59 13.90 17.44
N PRO A 452 -11.70 14.25 18.40
CA PRO A 452 -11.43 13.42 19.54
C PRO A 452 -12.57 13.46 20.56
N VAL A 453 -12.51 12.50 21.47
CA VAL A 453 -13.23 12.56 22.76
C VAL A 453 -12.19 12.86 23.83
N ALA A 454 -12.50 13.81 24.73
CA ALA A 454 -11.67 14.08 25.88
C ALA A 454 -11.61 12.85 26.79
N GLN A 455 -10.41 12.42 27.13
CA GLN A 455 -10.17 11.26 27.97
C GLN A 455 -9.35 11.69 29.20
N PRO A 456 -9.97 11.75 30.37
CA PRO A 456 -9.25 12.03 31.62
C PRO A 456 -8.20 10.96 31.92
N ALA A 457 -7.17 11.35 32.67
CA ALA A 457 -6.21 10.43 33.25
C ALA A 457 -6.90 9.33 34.10
N GLY A 458 -6.29 8.16 34.14
CA GLY A 458 -6.83 7.00 34.81
C GLY A 458 -6.99 5.81 33.88
N THR A 459 -7.89 4.92 34.18
CA THR A 459 -8.11 3.67 33.46
C THR A 459 -9.00 3.88 32.22
N VAL A 460 -8.55 3.38 31.08
CA VAL A 460 -9.29 3.39 29.80
C VAL A 460 -9.47 1.95 29.33
N GLU A 461 -10.70 1.58 29.01
CA GLU A 461 -11.02 0.26 28.45
C GLU A 461 -11.10 0.35 26.93
N LEU A 462 -10.28 -0.45 26.23
CA LEU A 462 -10.28 -0.59 24.78
C LEU A 462 -10.98 -1.89 24.40
N ALA A 463 -12.12 -1.76 23.74
CA ALA A 463 -12.92 -2.90 23.30
C ALA A 463 -12.17 -3.82 22.33
N PRO A 464 -12.56 -5.09 22.20
CA PRO A 464 -12.03 -6.01 21.20
C PRO A 464 -12.09 -5.45 19.78
N CYS A 465 -11.11 -5.80 18.96
CA CYS A 465 -11.02 -5.39 17.56
C CYS A 465 -11.12 -3.87 17.33
N THR A 466 -10.48 -3.05 18.19
CA THR A 466 -10.42 -1.60 18.01
C THR A 466 -9.00 -1.10 17.79
N CYS A 467 -8.88 0.00 17.01
CA CYS A 467 -7.66 0.77 16.89
C CYS A 467 -7.87 2.14 17.55
N THR A 468 -7.09 2.45 18.57
CA THR A 468 -7.26 3.69 19.34
C THR A 468 -6.00 4.54 19.30
N PHE A 469 -6.15 5.80 18.88
CA PHE A 469 -5.11 6.80 19.04
C PHE A 469 -5.37 7.58 20.34
N LEU A 470 -4.32 7.75 21.13
CA LEU A 470 -4.30 8.58 22.32
C LEU A 470 -3.23 9.68 22.14
N VAL A 471 -3.66 10.93 22.11
CA VAL A 471 -2.77 12.10 22.05
C VAL A 471 -2.60 12.60 23.47
N VAL A 472 -1.40 12.37 24.03
CA VAL A 472 -1.09 12.60 25.47
C VAL A 472 -0.17 13.77 25.64
#